data_721fee8f88f66c3d6a7a8c55648b50df
#
_entry.id   721fee8f88f66c3d6a7a8c55648b50df
#
_cell.length_a   1.000
_cell.length_b   1.000
_cell.length_c   1.000
_cell.angle_alpha   90.00
_cell.angle_beta   90.00
_cell.angle_gamma   90.00
#
_symmetry.space_group_name_H-M   'P 1'
#
loop_
_entity.id
_entity.type
_entity.pdbx_description
1 polymer ?
#
loop_
_entity_poly.entity_id
_entity_poly.type
_entity_poly.pdbx_seq_one_letter_code
_entity_poly.pdbx_strand_id
1 'polypeptide(L)'
;EGKPWCISRERVWGAPLPIWVCEKCGAKTLVASKRELLEKAIEKPQGNFELHKPWVDRITLKCEKCGGMMHREPYVVDTWHNSGASPYARFTDEEFETYVPTDFLTEAIDQTRGWANSLLLEHVILTGKPEAPYKAFLFQGLVQDAKGRKMSKSLGNYVEANRLLERYSADVCRFYFLRKCSPAEFMNFDVNELRGRPYQVLSTLYHLTRFFMQNAEYDNFDPQKHTLEWALREKQLKNPDLWLLSRLQKTIEEHTYRLETCEFNFALAALEDFVIDAISRLYVPMVRKELWTDDQETLNRRLAVYATLWHVLKTVTLLFNPVTPCLSEALYQKVHKKLNPTLQKSVNFESWPKPDEKARNKTLEEDFQTLFKCVSLVYSARQSAKLKRRWPLSRMVVVAPEEVCATLKNAEELFLELANVKTVEYDQKAPEYTFSEEWGSASEDNMQVFLDVHRDDKLLGEGLMRDLARRVQSLRKELGYVPTDVLDAVHIAELEDESIRLLEPYLKEMKELVRSRKVYLHSEREGLEAKWHEYQLDDKKIYIAIP
;
A
#
# COMPACT_ATOMS: atom_id res chain seq x y z
N GLU A 1 24.34 28.16 20.45
CA GLU A 1 25.68 28.27 21.08
C GLU A 1 26.30 26.88 21.14
N GLY A 2 27.42 26.67 20.41
CA GLY A 2 28.16 25.39 20.41
C GLY A 2 28.80 25.17 21.76
N LYS A 3 28.57 23.99 22.35
CA LYS A 3 29.32 23.57 23.55
C LYS A 3 30.74 23.19 23.15
N PRO A 4 31.74 23.41 24.04
CA PRO A 4 33.11 22.95 23.78
C PRO A 4 33.13 21.44 23.48
N TRP A 5 33.80 21.07 22.40
CA TRP A 5 33.95 19.66 22.01
C TRP A 5 35.36 19.19 22.29
N CYS A 6 35.50 18.25 23.26
CA CYS A 6 36.76 17.59 23.51
C CYS A 6 36.99 16.50 22.46
N ILE A 7 37.96 16.69 21.57
CA ILE A 7 38.26 15.78 20.45
C ILE A 7 39.24 14.64 20.84
N SER A 8 39.75 14.60 22.04
CA SER A 8 40.68 13.56 22.51
C SER A 8 39.99 12.52 23.40
N ARG A 9 40.38 11.25 23.27
CA ARG A 9 39.87 10.12 24.05
C ARG A 9 40.97 9.25 24.58
N GLU A 10 40.86 8.82 25.86
CA GLU A 10 41.71 7.84 26.49
C GLU A 10 41.29 6.42 26.08
N ARG A 11 41.66 6.02 24.87
CA ARG A 11 41.35 4.68 24.34
C ARG A 11 42.56 4.07 23.67
N VAL A 12 42.58 2.73 23.61
CA VAL A 12 43.64 1.98 22.94
C VAL A 12 43.47 2.04 21.43
N TRP A 13 42.22 1.83 20.93
CA TRP A 13 41.93 1.79 19.51
C TRP A 13 41.19 3.06 19.03
N GLY A 14 41.59 3.56 17.87
CA GLY A 14 41.07 4.72 17.19
C GLY A 14 42.15 5.43 16.40
N ALA A 15 41.79 6.47 15.62
CA ALA A 15 42.78 7.31 14.94
C ALA A 15 43.65 8.04 15.97
N PRO A 16 44.96 7.82 16.00
CA PRO A 16 45.82 8.48 16.96
C PRO A 16 45.82 9.99 16.79
N LEU A 17 45.78 10.74 17.89
CA LEU A 17 45.88 12.19 17.84
C LEU A 17 47.26 12.59 17.28
N PRO A 18 47.34 13.30 16.14
CA PRO A 18 48.62 13.50 15.44
C PRO A 18 49.41 14.72 15.99
N ILE A 19 49.58 14.76 17.32
CA ILE A 19 50.26 15.83 18.03
C ILE A 19 51.42 15.28 18.83
N TRP A 20 52.62 15.83 18.60
CA TRP A 20 53.84 15.54 19.36
C TRP A 20 54.16 16.70 20.29
N VAL A 21 54.50 16.38 21.50
CA VAL A 21 54.83 17.36 22.57
C VAL A 21 56.27 17.19 22.98
N CYS A 22 57.01 18.33 23.06
CA CYS A 22 58.39 18.34 23.48
C CYS A 22 58.51 18.15 25.01
N GLU A 23 59.28 17.17 25.46
CA GLU A 23 59.57 16.94 26.88
C GLU A 23 60.26 18.12 27.57
N LYS A 24 61.11 18.87 26.82
CA LYS A 24 61.95 19.93 27.39
C LYS A 24 61.24 21.26 27.50
N CYS A 25 60.48 21.68 26.46
CA CYS A 25 59.90 23.02 26.39
C CYS A 25 58.37 23.03 26.23
N GLY A 26 57.69 21.88 26.16
CA GLY A 26 56.25 21.80 26.00
C GLY A 26 55.73 22.22 24.64
N ALA A 27 56.61 22.54 23.67
CA ALA A 27 56.16 22.89 22.33
C ALA A 27 55.40 21.73 21.68
N LYS A 28 54.31 22.05 20.97
CA LYS A 28 53.47 21.09 20.26
C LYS A 28 53.69 21.19 18.76
N THR A 29 53.76 20.02 18.11
CA THR A 29 53.84 19.90 16.64
C THR A 29 52.72 19.03 16.15
N LEU A 30 51.88 19.55 15.24
CA LEU A 30 50.91 18.79 14.49
C LEU A 30 51.61 18.17 13.28
N VAL A 31 51.35 16.87 13.01
CA VAL A 31 51.88 16.15 11.85
C VAL A 31 50.70 15.72 10.99
N ALA A 32 50.58 16.29 9.80
CA ALA A 32 49.40 16.14 8.97
C ALA A 32 49.41 14.92 8.03
N SER A 33 50.56 14.28 7.83
CA SER A 33 50.67 13.14 6.91
C SER A 33 51.74 12.13 7.33
N LYS A 34 51.60 10.90 6.82
CA LYS A 34 52.62 9.83 7.00
C LYS A 34 53.98 10.25 6.42
N ARG A 35 53.99 10.98 5.30
CA ARG A 35 55.21 11.50 4.68
C ARG A 35 55.89 12.50 5.60
N GLU A 36 55.19 13.47 6.12
CA GLU A 36 55.74 14.46 7.08
C GLU A 36 56.23 13.77 8.35
N LEU A 37 55.51 12.76 8.85
CA LEU A 37 55.96 11.98 10.02
C LEU A 37 57.28 11.31 9.76
N LEU A 38 57.49 10.69 8.59
CA LEU A 38 58.75 10.05 8.22
C LEU A 38 59.90 11.04 7.98
N GLU A 39 59.61 12.24 7.49
CA GLU A 39 60.58 13.30 7.27
C GLU A 39 61.10 13.86 8.61
N LYS A 40 60.21 14.01 9.61
CA LYS A 40 60.51 14.57 10.94
C LYS A 40 60.96 13.57 11.95
N ALA A 41 60.78 12.25 11.73
CA ALA A 41 61.15 11.19 12.66
C ALA A 41 62.67 11.12 12.89
N ILE A 42 63.09 11.04 14.15
CA ILE A 42 64.51 10.89 14.53
C ILE A 42 65.03 9.54 14.00
N GLU A 43 64.26 8.48 14.27
CA GLU A 43 64.52 7.15 13.72
C GLU A 43 63.37 6.77 12.78
N LYS A 44 63.72 6.50 11.53
CA LYS A 44 62.73 6.12 10.53
C LYS A 44 62.32 4.66 10.72
N PRO A 45 61.01 4.37 10.91
CA PRO A 45 60.56 2.98 10.96
C PRO A 45 60.86 2.29 9.63
N GLN A 46 61.30 1.01 9.70
CA GLN A 46 61.60 0.23 8.51
C GLN A 46 60.34 -0.40 7.94
N GLY A 47 60.26 -0.42 6.62
CA GLY A 47 59.13 -1.01 5.89
C GLY A 47 57.79 -0.26 6.00
N ASN A 48 56.73 -0.99 5.80
CA ASN A 48 55.35 -0.42 5.94
C ASN A 48 54.93 -0.52 7.41
N PHE A 49 54.94 0.58 8.13
CA PHE A 49 54.56 0.62 9.55
C PHE A 49 53.09 1.05 9.71
N GLU A 50 52.50 0.60 10.81
CA GLU A 50 51.14 0.87 11.21
C GLU A 50 51.03 2.23 11.90
N LEU A 51 50.07 3.06 11.50
CA LEU A 51 49.81 4.37 12.09
C LEU A 51 48.96 4.34 13.36
N HIS A 52 48.42 3.18 13.74
CA HIS A 52 47.68 3.01 14.99
C HIS A 52 48.60 2.82 16.21
N LYS A 53 48.03 2.92 17.40
CA LYS A 53 48.68 2.53 18.64
C LYS A 53 48.91 1.00 18.67
N PRO A 54 49.99 0.49 19.23
CA PRO A 54 51.09 1.21 19.88
C PRO A 54 52.24 1.60 18.94
N TRP A 55 52.16 1.31 17.65
CA TRP A 55 53.30 1.45 16.72
C TRP A 55 53.68 2.91 16.51
N VAL A 56 52.68 3.82 16.26
CA VAL A 56 52.93 5.24 16.07
C VAL A 56 53.51 5.93 17.32
N ASP A 57 53.22 5.40 18.53
CA ASP A 57 53.70 5.97 19.79
C ASP A 57 55.22 5.81 19.97
N ARG A 58 55.83 4.92 19.19
CA ARG A 58 57.30 4.70 19.21
C ARG A 58 58.07 5.71 18.38
N ILE A 59 57.39 6.50 17.56
CA ILE A 59 58.01 7.47 16.68
C ILE A 59 58.24 8.76 17.45
N THR A 60 59.50 9.17 17.60
CA THR A 60 59.92 10.39 18.25
C THR A 60 60.36 11.43 17.21
N LEU A 61 60.09 12.71 17.49
CA LEU A 61 60.50 13.81 16.65
C LEU A 61 61.50 14.71 17.38
N LYS A 62 62.26 15.50 16.61
CA LYS A 62 63.15 16.53 17.16
C LYS A 62 62.40 17.84 17.23
N CYS A 63 62.37 18.48 18.38
CA CYS A 63 61.74 19.79 18.57
C CYS A 63 62.49 20.88 17.80
N GLU A 64 61.80 21.55 16.91
CA GLU A 64 62.35 22.67 16.11
C GLU A 64 62.69 23.89 16.98
N LYS A 65 62.01 24.04 18.14
CA LYS A 65 62.22 25.18 19.05
C LYS A 65 63.45 25.05 19.96
N CYS A 66 63.72 23.85 20.48
CA CYS A 66 64.76 23.66 21.50
C CYS A 66 65.67 22.44 21.26
N GLY A 67 65.47 21.72 20.18
CA GLY A 67 66.21 20.50 19.85
C GLY A 67 65.92 19.29 20.74
N GLY A 68 65.01 19.42 21.71
CA GLY A 68 64.62 18.31 22.61
C GLY A 68 63.80 17.24 21.90
N MET A 69 63.60 16.08 22.59
CA MET A 69 62.79 14.98 22.07
C MET A 69 61.31 15.30 22.23
N MET A 70 60.52 14.90 21.25
CA MET A 70 59.06 15.00 21.28
C MET A 70 58.40 13.64 21.19
N HIS A 71 57.41 13.42 22.03
CA HIS A 71 56.58 12.22 22.06
C HIS A 71 55.15 12.57 21.67
N ARG A 72 54.48 11.62 21.05
CA ARG A 72 53.07 11.78 20.65
C ARG A 72 52.15 11.84 21.89
N GLU A 73 51.15 12.68 21.88
CA GLU A 73 50.07 12.69 22.87
C GLU A 73 49.39 11.31 22.92
N PRO A 74 49.19 10.66 24.11
CA PRO A 74 48.77 9.27 24.21
C PRO A 74 47.30 9.01 23.82
N TYR A 75 46.63 10.01 23.35
CA TYR A 75 45.20 9.98 23.05
C TYR A 75 44.90 9.54 21.61
N VAL A 76 43.64 9.10 21.38
CA VAL A 76 43.05 8.94 20.05
C VAL A 76 42.00 10.02 19.81
N VAL A 77 41.70 10.28 18.57
CA VAL A 77 40.67 11.26 18.16
C VAL A 77 39.29 10.69 18.46
N ASP A 78 38.35 11.56 18.81
CA ASP A 78 36.95 11.21 18.98
C ASP A 78 36.36 10.62 17.69
N THR A 79 35.61 9.54 17.82
CA THR A 79 34.92 8.87 16.71
C THR A 79 33.99 9.82 15.95
N TRP A 80 33.38 10.80 16.63
CA TRP A 80 32.53 11.79 16.00
C TRP A 80 33.29 12.74 15.06
N HIS A 81 34.57 13.02 15.35
CA HIS A 81 35.45 13.73 14.41
C HIS A 81 35.67 12.89 13.13
N ASN A 82 35.99 11.60 13.28
CA ASN A 82 36.17 10.73 12.11
C ASN A 82 34.87 10.64 11.26
N SER A 83 33.71 10.61 11.93
CA SER A 83 32.41 10.57 11.26
C SER A 83 32.07 11.90 10.56
N GLY A 84 32.40 13.03 11.19
CA GLY A 84 32.22 14.36 10.61
C GLY A 84 33.15 14.63 9.42
N ALA A 85 34.39 14.09 9.49
CA ALA A 85 35.38 14.17 8.42
C ALA A 85 35.11 13.20 7.23
N SER A 86 34.09 12.35 7.32
CA SER A 86 33.84 11.28 6.33
C SER A 86 33.72 11.76 4.88
N PRO A 87 33.06 12.88 4.53
CA PRO A 87 33.02 13.40 3.16
C PRO A 87 34.41 13.76 2.62
N TYR A 88 35.26 14.35 3.48
CA TYR A 88 36.62 14.78 3.12
C TYR A 88 37.59 13.62 2.99
N ALA A 89 37.37 12.55 3.75
CA ALA A 89 38.17 11.31 3.66
C ALA A 89 37.76 10.41 2.49
N ARG A 90 36.50 10.52 2.02
CA ARG A 90 35.89 9.62 1.02
C ARG A 90 36.08 10.12 -0.40
N PHE A 91 35.94 11.43 -0.63
CA PHE A 91 35.89 12.02 -1.95
C PHE A 91 37.22 12.70 -2.30
N THR A 92 37.58 12.70 -3.59
CA THR A 92 38.53 13.63 -4.17
C THR A 92 37.93 15.04 -4.20
N ASP A 93 38.77 16.05 -4.44
CA ASP A 93 38.27 17.45 -4.52
C ASP A 93 37.18 17.60 -5.59
N GLU A 94 37.33 16.97 -6.75
CA GLU A 94 36.34 17.00 -7.85
C GLU A 94 35.05 16.27 -7.48
N GLU A 95 35.13 15.10 -6.85
CA GLU A 95 33.98 14.35 -6.35
C GLU A 95 33.28 15.12 -5.23
N PHE A 96 34.05 15.79 -4.34
CA PHE A 96 33.49 16.57 -3.26
C PHE A 96 32.59 17.71 -3.79
N GLU A 97 33.04 18.48 -4.76
CA GLU A 97 32.25 19.56 -5.38
C GLU A 97 30.99 18.99 -6.10
N THR A 98 31.03 17.72 -6.51
CA THR A 98 29.88 17.07 -7.18
C THR A 98 28.86 16.51 -6.19
N TYR A 99 29.30 15.92 -5.06
CA TYR A 99 28.45 15.16 -4.16
C TYR A 99 28.13 15.86 -2.84
N VAL A 100 28.78 16.99 -2.54
CA VAL A 100 28.52 17.78 -1.32
C VAL A 100 28.03 19.18 -1.72
N PRO A 101 26.85 19.62 -1.23
CA PRO A 101 26.02 18.98 -0.21
C PRO A 101 25.30 17.73 -0.71
N THR A 102 25.24 16.67 0.11
CA THR A 102 24.52 15.43 -0.18
C THR A 102 23.02 15.70 -0.27
N ASP A 103 22.30 14.95 -1.13
CA ASP A 103 20.88 15.24 -1.35
C ASP A 103 20.02 14.90 -0.11
N PHE A 104 20.30 13.75 0.55
CA PHE A 104 19.49 13.26 1.65
C PHE A 104 20.30 12.45 2.64
N LEU A 105 20.13 12.71 3.93
CA LEU A 105 20.64 11.93 5.05
C LEU A 105 19.51 11.55 6.00
N THR A 106 19.62 10.42 6.67
CA THR A 106 18.65 10.00 7.68
C THR A 106 19.33 9.27 8.82
N GLU A 107 18.93 9.61 10.04
CA GLU A 107 19.39 9.02 11.29
C GLU A 107 18.34 9.19 12.40
N ALA A 108 18.53 8.54 13.53
CA ALA A 108 17.67 8.73 14.69
C ALA A 108 17.85 10.14 15.31
N ILE A 109 16.84 10.60 16.03
CA ILE A 109 16.78 11.96 16.59
C ILE A 109 17.92 12.33 17.53
N ASP A 110 18.54 11.34 18.19
CA ASP A 110 19.72 11.55 19.03
C ASP A 110 20.96 12.00 18.23
N GLN A 111 20.98 11.77 16.92
CA GLN A 111 22.07 12.17 16.03
C GLN A 111 22.05 13.66 15.66
N THR A 112 21.02 14.40 16.06
CA THR A 112 21.05 15.87 16.02
C THR A 112 22.25 16.45 16.80
N ARG A 113 22.70 15.76 17.85
CA ARG A 113 23.88 16.11 18.66
C ARG A 113 25.08 15.19 18.45
N GLY A 114 24.95 14.20 17.57
CA GLY A 114 26.01 13.31 17.15
C GLY A 114 26.50 13.65 15.76
N TRP A 115 26.25 12.77 14.79
CA TRP A 115 26.82 12.85 13.44
C TRP A 115 26.40 14.10 12.68
N ALA A 116 25.14 14.52 12.71
CA ALA A 116 24.68 15.73 12.02
C ALA A 116 25.43 16.99 12.52
N ASN A 117 25.65 17.08 13.84
CA ASN A 117 26.40 18.19 14.44
C ASN A 117 27.88 18.17 14.04
N SER A 118 28.56 17.02 14.07
CA SER A 118 29.97 16.91 13.69
C SER A 118 30.17 17.19 12.20
N LEU A 119 29.28 16.66 11.32
CA LEU A 119 29.28 16.99 9.88
C LEU A 119 29.22 18.50 9.63
N LEU A 120 28.25 19.17 10.28
CA LEU A 120 28.06 20.62 10.11
C LEU A 120 29.27 21.42 10.61
N LEU A 121 29.75 21.13 11.83
CA LEU A 121 30.87 21.86 12.42
C LEU A 121 32.15 21.69 11.62
N GLU A 122 32.47 20.48 11.20
CA GLU A 122 33.69 20.21 10.42
C GLU A 122 33.58 20.80 9.02
N HIS A 123 32.41 20.76 8.38
CA HIS A 123 32.18 21.40 7.09
C HIS A 123 32.49 22.90 7.17
N VAL A 124 31.90 23.58 8.15
CA VAL A 124 32.14 25.04 8.33
C VAL A 124 33.60 25.35 8.63
N ILE A 125 34.27 24.52 9.46
CA ILE A 125 35.68 24.73 9.81
C ILE A 125 36.59 24.52 8.58
N LEU A 126 36.35 23.47 7.80
CA LEU A 126 37.22 23.09 6.69
C LEU A 126 37.00 23.96 5.44
N THR A 127 35.75 24.33 5.15
CA THR A 127 35.41 25.08 3.95
C THR A 127 35.34 26.59 4.17
N GLY A 128 35.14 27.03 5.41
CA GLY A 128 34.84 28.43 5.75
C GLY A 128 33.44 28.89 5.29
N LYS A 129 32.60 27.99 4.74
CA LYS A 129 31.25 28.30 4.26
C LYS A 129 30.23 28.06 5.36
N PRO A 130 29.31 28.98 5.66
CA PRO A 130 28.27 28.82 6.68
C PRO A 130 27.07 28.03 6.12
N GLU A 131 27.33 26.90 5.50
CA GLU A 131 26.35 26.05 4.84
C GLU A 131 26.36 24.65 5.45
N ALA A 132 25.25 23.90 5.32
CA ALA A 132 25.22 22.50 5.71
C ALA A 132 25.76 21.60 4.59
N PRO A 133 26.50 20.51 4.90
CA PRO A 133 26.99 19.58 3.89
C PRO A 133 25.91 18.63 3.37
N TYR A 134 24.64 18.95 3.61
CA TYR A 134 23.46 18.18 3.19
C TYR A 134 22.29 19.11 2.87
N LYS A 135 21.48 18.73 1.87
CA LYS A 135 20.27 19.47 1.48
C LYS A 135 19.10 19.16 2.39
N ALA A 136 18.94 17.88 2.77
CA ALA A 136 17.90 17.42 3.67
C ALA A 136 18.45 16.39 4.67
N PHE A 137 17.97 16.47 5.92
CA PHE A 137 18.27 15.50 6.97
C PHE A 137 16.99 15.09 7.69
N LEU A 138 16.57 13.82 7.52
CA LEU A 138 15.42 13.27 8.22
C LEU A 138 15.84 12.66 9.56
N PHE A 139 15.42 13.25 10.65
CA PHE A 139 15.58 12.69 11.99
C PHE A 139 14.42 11.79 12.34
N GLN A 140 14.69 10.50 12.53
CA GLN A 140 13.67 9.50 12.85
C GLN A 140 13.44 9.42 14.36
N GLY A 141 12.16 9.27 14.75
CA GLY A 141 11.76 8.95 16.12
C GLY A 141 12.22 7.55 16.53
N LEU A 142 12.21 7.29 17.83
CA LEU A 142 12.58 5.99 18.39
C LEU A 142 11.40 5.03 18.43
N VAL A 143 11.68 3.73 18.26
CA VAL A 143 10.69 2.66 18.41
C VAL A 143 10.62 2.23 19.86
N GLN A 144 9.41 2.26 20.43
CA GLN A 144 9.10 1.88 21.80
C GLN A 144 8.22 0.63 21.84
N ASP A 145 8.05 -0.01 23.01
CA ASP A 145 7.09 -1.10 23.15
C ASP A 145 5.62 -0.59 23.04
N ALA A 146 4.65 -1.50 22.99
CA ALA A 146 3.24 -1.14 22.87
C ALA A 146 2.71 -0.22 24.00
N LYS A 147 3.45 -0.10 25.09
CA LYS A 147 3.11 0.77 26.23
C LYS A 147 3.92 2.08 26.23
N GLY A 148 4.65 2.38 25.16
CA GLY A 148 5.46 3.60 25.05
C GLY A 148 6.75 3.58 25.89
N ARG A 149 7.26 2.41 26.28
CA ARG A 149 8.50 2.29 27.06
C ARG A 149 9.66 1.92 26.12
N LYS A 150 10.85 2.42 26.44
CA LYS A 150 12.08 2.04 25.73
C LYS A 150 12.27 0.53 25.77
N MET A 151 12.47 -0.07 24.60
CA MET A 151 12.79 -1.50 24.51
C MET A 151 14.23 -1.76 24.95
N SER A 152 14.41 -2.77 25.82
CA SER A 152 15.72 -3.25 26.24
C SER A 152 15.70 -4.73 26.56
N LYS A 153 16.84 -5.41 26.39
CA LYS A 153 16.99 -6.83 26.76
C LYS A 153 16.78 -7.05 28.25
N SER A 154 17.23 -6.11 29.10
CA SER A 154 17.09 -6.19 30.54
C SER A 154 15.64 -6.09 31.04
N LEU A 155 14.77 -5.37 30.31
CA LEU A 155 13.34 -5.26 30.63
C LEU A 155 12.50 -6.39 30.03
N GLY A 156 13.09 -7.24 29.17
CA GLY A 156 12.36 -8.34 28.54
C GLY A 156 11.28 -7.90 27.53
N ASN A 157 11.21 -6.62 27.18
CA ASN A 157 10.25 -6.04 26.24
C ASN A 157 10.85 -5.84 24.83
N TYR A 158 12.00 -6.47 24.59
CA TYR A 158 12.72 -6.41 23.31
C TYR A 158 12.13 -7.41 22.31
N VAL A 159 11.88 -6.95 21.10
CA VAL A 159 11.44 -7.78 19.98
C VAL A 159 12.64 -8.01 19.04
N GLU A 160 13.02 -9.26 18.86
CA GLU A 160 14.12 -9.64 17.99
C GLU A 160 13.67 -9.60 16.51
N ALA A 161 14.39 -8.82 15.69
CA ALA A 161 14.03 -8.60 14.28
C ALA A 161 14.01 -9.91 13.46
N ASN A 162 14.96 -10.82 13.67
CA ASN A 162 14.99 -12.09 12.93
C ASN A 162 13.76 -12.94 13.21
N ARG A 163 13.36 -13.09 14.47
CA ARG A 163 12.12 -13.80 14.83
C ARG A 163 10.87 -13.14 14.28
N LEU A 164 10.89 -11.81 14.16
CA LEU A 164 9.79 -11.08 13.55
C LEU A 164 9.68 -11.42 12.06
N LEU A 165 10.82 -11.42 11.33
CA LEU A 165 10.88 -11.72 9.90
C LEU A 165 10.61 -13.21 9.57
N GLU A 166 10.90 -14.14 10.47
CA GLU A 166 10.48 -15.55 10.34
C GLU A 166 8.95 -15.71 10.38
N ARG A 167 8.25 -14.82 11.08
CA ARG A 167 6.81 -14.90 11.33
C ARG A 167 5.98 -14.03 10.40
N TYR A 168 6.53 -12.91 9.97
CA TYR A 168 5.91 -11.93 9.10
C TYR A 168 6.84 -11.62 7.93
N SER A 169 6.27 -11.35 6.75
CA SER A 169 7.09 -10.93 5.63
C SER A 169 7.78 -9.59 5.89
N ALA A 170 8.95 -9.39 5.30
CA ALA A 170 9.67 -8.13 5.37
C ALA A 170 8.80 -6.96 4.88
N ASP A 171 8.02 -7.18 3.81
CA ASP A 171 7.14 -6.15 3.23
C ASP A 171 6.02 -5.71 4.19
N VAL A 172 5.43 -6.64 4.96
CA VAL A 172 4.44 -6.30 5.98
C VAL A 172 5.07 -5.44 7.08
N CYS A 173 6.27 -5.80 7.53
CA CYS A 173 7.00 -5.03 8.53
C CYS A 173 7.37 -3.64 8.00
N ARG A 174 7.92 -3.53 6.78
CA ARG A 174 8.29 -2.26 6.14
C ARG A 174 7.07 -1.34 5.97
N PHE A 175 5.97 -1.90 5.46
CA PHE A 175 4.71 -1.15 5.32
C PHE A 175 4.21 -0.64 6.68
N TYR A 176 4.21 -1.48 7.72
CA TYR A 176 3.81 -1.09 9.06
C TYR A 176 4.65 0.06 9.60
N PHE A 177 5.98 -0.06 9.56
CA PHE A 177 6.90 0.94 10.12
C PHE A 177 6.76 2.30 9.44
N LEU A 178 6.55 2.32 8.13
CA LEU A 178 6.40 3.57 7.39
C LEU A 178 4.98 4.15 7.45
N ARG A 179 3.97 3.32 7.72
CA ARG A 179 2.55 3.73 7.74
C ARG A 179 2.06 4.18 9.11
N LYS A 180 2.66 3.68 10.19
CA LYS A 180 2.11 3.80 11.56
C LYS A 180 2.02 5.22 12.07
N CYS A 181 3.06 6.03 11.87
CA CYS A 181 3.15 7.41 12.32
C CYS A 181 4.11 8.22 11.46
N SER A 182 4.20 9.52 11.69
CA SER A 182 5.22 10.36 11.08
C SER A 182 6.63 9.82 11.40
N PRO A 183 7.57 9.84 10.43
CA PRO A 183 8.94 9.36 10.68
C PRO A 183 9.63 10.03 11.87
N ALA A 184 9.32 11.30 12.16
CA ALA A 184 9.92 12.05 13.27
C ALA A 184 9.29 11.75 14.64
N GLU A 185 8.17 11.03 14.69
CA GLU A 185 7.46 10.71 15.92
C GLU A 185 7.98 9.41 16.56
N PHE A 186 7.86 9.31 17.88
CA PHE A 186 8.14 8.06 18.59
C PHE A 186 7.02 7.07 18.31
N MET A 187 7.39 5.87 17.90
CA MET A 187 6.45 4.85 17.49
C MET A 187 6.26 3.78 18.57
N ASN A 188 5.03 3.56 18.99
CA ASN A 188 4.65 2.43 19.84
C ASN A 188 4.45 1.20 18.94
N PHE A 189 5.32 0.20 19.07
CA PHE A 189 5.31 -1.01 18.27
C PHE A 189 4.50 -2.12 18.95
N ASP A 190 3.45 -2.57 18.29
CA ASP A 190 2.68 -3.76 18.67
C ASP A 190 2.73 -4.81 17.55
N VAL A 191 3.30 -5.97 17.86
CA VAL A 191 3.42 -7.10 16.92
C VAL A 191 2.06 -7.58 16.41
N ASN A 192 1.00 -7.45 17.20
CA ASN A 192 -0.34 -7.90 16.82
C ASN A 192 -0.93 -7.07 15.67
N GLU A 193 -0.57 -5.80 15.57
CA GLU A 193 -1.04 -4.91 14.50
C GLU A 193 -0.54 -5.32 13.12
N LEU A 194 0.57 -6.06 13.03
CA LEU A 194 1.11 -6.55 11.76
C LEU A 194 0.12 -7.47 11.01
N ARG A 195 -0.72 -8.23 11.75
CA ARG A 195 -1.76 -9.10 11.18
C ARG A 195 -3.02 -8.35 10.77
N GLY A 196 -3.15 -7.12 11.19
CA GLY A 196 -4.31 -6.26 10.90
C GLY A 196 -4.18 -5.58 9.53
N ARG A 197 -4.28 -4.27 9.55
CA ARG A 197 -4.33 -3.43 8.34
C ARG A 197 -3.14 -3.58 7.40
N PRO A 198 -1.86 -3.66 7.86
CA PRO A 198 -0.73 -3.85 6.94
C PRO A 198 -0.85 -5.11 6.10
N TYR A 199 -1.15 -6.24 6.73
CA TYR A 199 -1.37 -7.50 6.03
C TYR A 199 -2.59 -7.42 5.10
N GLN A 200 -3.68 -6.79 5.54
CA GLN A 200 -4.90 -6.64 4.75
C GLN A 200 -4.64 -5.89 3.44
N VAL A 201 -3.91 -4.77 3.47
CA VAL A 201 -3.61 -3.97 2.28
C VAL A 201 -2.83 -4.80 1.26
N LEU A 202 -1.72 -5.41 1.70
CA LEU A 202 -0.85 -6.18 0.80
C LEU A 202 -1.55 -7.44 0.27
N SER A 203 -2.31 -8.14 1.11
CA SER A 203 -3.08 -9.30 0.67
C SER A 203 -4.21 -8.90 -0.30
N THR A 204 -4.83 -7.74 -0.11
CA THR A 204 -5.83 -7.22 -1.05
C THR A 204 -5.21 -6.93 -2.40
N LEU A 205 -4.06 -6.25 -2.46
CA LEU A 205 -3.34 -6.03 -3.72
C LEU A 205 -3.01 -7.35 -4.42
N TYR A 206 -2.51 -8.33 -3.67
CA TYR A 206 -2.24 -9.67 -4.21
C TYR A 206 -3.49 -10.32 -4.78
N HIS A 207 -4.61 -10.28 -4.06
CA HIS A 207 -5.87 -10.91 -4.52
C HIS A 207 -6.51 -10.17 -5.69
N LEU A 208 -6.42 -8.84 -5.75
CA LEU A 208 -6.86 -8.05 -6.90
C LEU A 208 -6.07 -8.41 -8.15
N THR A 209 -4.76 -8.51 -8.03
CA THR A 209 -3.89 -8.87 -9.14
C THR A 209 -4.13 -10.32 -9.59
N ARG A 210 -4.37 -11.24 -8.66
CA ARG A 210 -4.75 -12.62 -8.98
C ARG A 210 -6.13 -12.69 -9.66
N PHE A 211 -7.11 -11.95 -9.16
CA PHE A 211 -8.44 -11.85 -9.78
C PHE A 211 -8.33 -11.33 -11.22
N PHE A 212 -7.60 -10.24 -11.43
CA PHE A 212 -7.33 -9.72 -12.76
C PHE A 212 -6.72 -10.79 -13.66
N MET A 213 -5.64 -11.44 -13.22
CA MET A 213 -4.90 -12.42 -14.03
C MET A 213 -5.77 -13.60 -14.47
N GLN A 214 -6.58 -14.15 -13.54
CA GLN A 214 -7.47 -15.28 -13.84
C GLN A 214 -8.51 -14.94 -14.93
N ASN A 215 -9.09 -13.75 -14.88
CA ASN A 215 -10.09 -13.32 -15.87
C ASN A 215 -9.41 -12.91 -17.20
N ALA A 216 -8.27 -12.24 -17.14
CA ALA A 216 -7.52 -11.84 -18.32
C ALA A 216 -7.00 -13.03 -19.14
N GLU A 217 -6.53 -14.10 -18.47
CA GLU A 217 -6.13 -15.35 -19.12
C GLU A 217 -7.31 -16.06 -19.78
N TYR A 218 -8.48 -16.05 -19.14
CA TYR A 218 -9.69 -16.69 -19.68
C TYR A 218 -10.14 -16.07 -21.01
N ASP A 219 -10.13 -14.75 -21.12
CA ASP A 219 -10.52 -14.00 -22.32
C ASP A 219 -9.33 -13.72 -23.29
N ASN A 220 -8.16 -14.32 -23.05
CA ASN A 220 -6.95 -14.13 -23.85
C ASN A 220 -6.55 -12.64 -24.00
N PHE A 221 -6.61 -11.89 -22.91
CA PHE A 221 -6.23 -10.48 -22.87
C PHE A 221 -4.74 -10.30 -23.21
N ASP A 222 -4.45 -9.43 -24.16
CA ASP A 222 -3.11 -9.05 -24.56
C ASP A 222 -2.91 -7.54 -24.34
N PRO A 223 -2.12 -7.10 -23.33
CA PRO A 223 -1.93 -5.69 -23.02
C PRO A 223 -1.19 -4.89 -24.10
N GLN A 224 -0.58 -5.55 -25.10
CA GLN A 224 0.03 -4.87 -26.23
C GLN A 224 -1.00 -4.52 -27.31
N LYS A 225 -2.09 -5.28 -27.40
CA LYS A 225 -3.18 -5.03 -28.36
C LYS A 225 -4.31 -4.24 -27.71
N HIS A 226 -4.72 -4.67 -26.53
CA HIS A 226 -5.84 -4.11 -25.81
C HIS A 226 -5.35 -3.04 -24.82
N THR A 227 -4.82 -1.93 -25.37
CA THR A 227 -4.34 -0.78 -24.58
C THR A 227 -5.50 0.14 -24.15
N LEU A 228 -5.22 1.11 -23.26
CA LEU A 228 -6.23 2.13 -22.92
C LEU A 228 -6.62 2.96 -24.13
N GLU A 229 -5.67 3.29 -25.03
CA GLU A 229 -5.96 4.01 -26.28
C GLU A 229 -6.86 3.20 -27.22
N TRP A 230 -6.64 1.88 -27.30
CA TRP A 230 -7.55 0.98 -28.00
C TRP A 230 -8.95 1.03 -27.39
N ALA A 231 -9.07 0.90 -26.07
CA ALA A 231 -10.35 0.89 -25.38
C ALA A 231 -11.13 2.23 -25.54
N LEU A 232 -10.40 3.36 -25.56
CA LEU A 232 -10.95 4.68 -25.85
C LEU A 232 -11.45 4.79 -27.30
N ARG A 233 -10.64 4.37 -28.26
CA ARG A 233 -10.98 4.40 -29.69
C ARG A 233 -12.22 3.56 -29.99
N GLU A 234 -12.30 2.37 -29.40
CA GLU A 234 -13.43 1.46 -29.55
C GLU A 234 -14.65 1.86 -28.69
N LYS A 235 -14.56 2.97 -27.94
CA LYS A 235 -15.62 3.49 -27.03
C LYS A 235 -16.10 2.46 -26.00
N GLN A 236 -15.19 1.63 -25.51
CA GLN A 236 -15.48 0.57 -24.54
C GLN A 236 -15.27 0.97 -23.09
N LEU A 237 -14.63 2.13 -22.81
CA LEU A 237 -14.51 2.66 -21.47
C LEU A 237 -15.82 3.30 -21.03
N LYS A 238 -16.28 2.93 -19.83
CA LYS A 238 -17.46 3.51 -19.17
C LYS A 238 -17.02 4.45 -18.04
N ASN A 239 -17.98 5.21 -17.48
CA ASN A 239 -17.72 6.13 -16.38
C ASN A 239 -16.98 5.51 -15.17
N PRO A 240 -17.25 4.26 -14.73
CA PRO A 240 -16.45 3.62 -13.68
C PRO A 240 -14.96 3.50 -14.02
N ASP A 241 -14.62 3.17 -15.28
CA ASP A 241 -13.22 3.04 -15.73
C ASP A 241 -12.54 4.42 -15.72
N LEU A 242 -13.20 5.43 -16.28
CA LEU A 242 -12.70 6.80 -16.35
C LEU A 242 -12.53 7.39 -14.94
N TRP A 243 -13.48 7.11 -14.04
CA TRP A 243 -13.37 7.48 -12.64
C TRP A 243 -12.16 6.85 -11.96
N LEU A 244 -11.93 5.54 -12.13
CA LEU A 244 -10.79 4.85 -11.53
C LEU A 244 -9.45 5.39 -12.07
N LEU A 245 -9.38 5.64 -13.39
CA LEU A 245 -8.21 6.23 -14.03
C LEU A 245 -7.94 7.65 -13.52
N SER A 246 -8.98 8.47 -13.33
CA SER A 246 -8.85 9.80 -12.73
C SER A 246 -8.35 9.73 -11.28
N ARG A 247 -8.93 8.85 -10.47
CA ARG A 247 -8.50 8.59 -9.09
C ARG A 247 -7.05 8.12 -9.00
N LEU A 248 -6.59 7.33 -9.98
CA LEU A 248 -5.19 6.90 -10.07
C LEU A 248 -4.26 8.11 -10.22
N GLN A 249 -4.59 9.09 -11.08
CA GLN A 249 -3.77 10.28 -11.29
C GLN A 249 -3.61 11.07 -9.99
N LYS A 250 -4.71 11.26 -9.25
CA LYS A 250 -4.67 11.88 -7.92
C LYS A 250 -3.75 11.13 -6.95
N THR A 251 -3.85 9.80 -6.96
CA THR A 251 -3.05 8.96 -6.07
C THR A 251 -1.56 9.03 -6.41
N ILE A 252 -1.19 9.04 -7.71
CA ILE A 252 0.20 9.21 -8.14
C ILE A 252 0.75 10.55 -7.66
N GLU A 253 0.01 11.64 -7.89
CA GLU A 253 0.40 12.99 -7.49
C GLU A 253 0.61 13.09 -5.97
N GLU A 254 -0.39 12.71 -5.19
CA GLU A 254 -0.36 12.78 -3.72
C GLU A 254 0.72 11.89 -3.13
N HIS A 255 0.80 10.63 -3.57
CA HIS A 255 1.80 9.68 -3.09
C HIS A 255 3.23 10.16 -3.37
N THR A 256 3.50 10.64 -4.60
CA THR A 256 4.82 11.16 -4.98
C THR A 256 5.19 12.37 -4.15
N TYR A 257 4.30 13.35 -4.03
CA TYR A 257 4.53 14.55 -3.22
C TYR A 257 4.85 14.20 -1.76
N ARG A 258 4.05 13.29 -1.15
CA ARG A 258 4.25 12.86 0.24
C ARG A 258 5.55 12.08 0.45
N LEU A 259 6.00 11.30 -0.54
CA LEU A 259 7.31 10.66 -0.47
C LEU A 259 8.44 11.68 -0.53
N GLU A 260 8.36 12.65 -1.44
CA GLU A 260 9.39 13.71 -1.58
C GLU A 260 9.49 14.59 -0.34
N THR A 261 8.38 14.80 0.37
CA THR A 261 8.33 15.56 1.63
C THR A 261 8.59 14.71 2.87
N CYS A 262 8.95 13.42 2.70
CA CYS A 262 9.17 12.46 3.78
C CYS A 262 7.95 12.21 4.70
N GLU A 263 6.75 12.47 4.21
CA GLU A 263 5.47 12.19 4.88
C GLU A 263 4.99 10.77 4.56
N PHE A 264 5.82 9.76 4.85
CA PHE A 264 5.64 8.37 4.40
C PHE A 264 4.32 7.76 4.86
N ASN A 265 3.87 8.08 6.06
CA ASN A 265 2.60 7.60 6.61
C ASN A 265 1.39 8.09 5.80
N PHE A 266 1.40 9.31 5.31
CA PHE A 266 0.35 9.86 4.43
C PHE A 266 0.49 9.34 3.01
N ALA A 267 1.71 9.20 2.49
CA ALA A 267 1.96 8.57 1.19
C ALA A 267 1.33 7.17 1.12
N LEU A 268 1.57 6.36 2.16
CA LEU A 268 1.01 5.00 2.23
C LEU A 268 -0.49 4.98 2.53
N ALA A 269 -1.02 5.98 3.25
CA ALA A 269 -2.47 6.12 3.43
C ALA A 269 -3.18 6.31 2.08
N ALA A 270 -2.64 7.16 1.20
CA ALA A 270 -3.21 7.39 -0.13
C ALA A 270 -3.24 6.09 -0.97
N LEU A 271 -2.18 5.28 -0.93
CA LEU A 271 -2.15 3.97 -1.61
C LEU A 271 -3.11 2.96 -0.97
N GLU A 272 -3.17 2.93 0.34
CA GLU A 272 -4.09 2.08 1.11
C GLU A 272 -5.53 2.35 0.73
N ASP A 273 -5.95 3.61 0.77
CA ASP A 273 -7.31 4.04 0.41
C ASP A 273 -7.62 3.71 -1.06
N PHE A 274 -6.66 3.93 -1.95
CA PHE A 274 -6.85 3.62 -3.36
C PHE A 274 -7.03 2.10 -3.60
N VAL A 275 -6.20 1.25 -2.99
CA VAL A 275 -6.31 -0.22 -3.16
C VAL A 275 -7.56 -0.78 -2.51
N ILE A 276 -7.82 -0.40 -1.26
CA ILE A 276 -8.93 -0.97 -0.48
C ILE A 276 -10.27 -0.39 -0.92
N ASP A 277 -10.37 0.94 -0.97
CA ASP A 277 -11.64 1.60 -1.17
C ASP A 277 -11.94 1.80 -2.65
N ALA A 278 -11.04 2.44 -3.42
CA ALA A 278 -11.33 2.72 -4.81
C ALA A 278 -11.36 1.45 -5.68
N ILE A 279 -10.32 0.59 -5.62
CA ILE A 279 -10.28 -0.61 -6.47
C ILE A 279 -11.17 -1.71 -5.91
N SER A 280 -10.89 -2.17 -4.66
CA SER A 280 -11.48 -3.40 -4.13
C SER A 280 -12.94 -3.25 -3.75
N ARG A 281 -13.31 -2.16 -3.07
CA ARG A 281 -14.67 -1.96 -2.56
C ARG A 281 -15.63 -1.30 -3.54
N LEU A 282 -15.11 -0.46 -4.45
CA LEU A 282 -15.94 0.30 -5.37
C LEU A 282 -15.82 -0.21 -6.79
N TYR A 283 -14.66 -0.12 -7.43
CA TYR A 283 -14.52 -0.43 -8.86
C TYR A 283 -14.82 -1.90 -9.20
N VAL A 284 -14.20 -2.84 -8.52
CA VAL A 284 -14.40 -4.28 -8.81
C VAL A 284 -15.87 -4.69 -8.68
N PRO A 285 -16.63 -4.29 -7.65
CA PRO A 285 -18.07 -4.54 -7.61
C PRO A 285 -18.85 -3.95 -8.79
N MET A 286 -18.52 -2.74 -9.26
CA MET A 286 -19.19 -2.09 -10.40
C MET A 286 -19.02 -2.84 -11.72
N VAL A 287 -17.84 -3.47 -11.94
CA VAL A 287 -17.55 -4.16 -13.21
C VAL A 287 -17.72 -5.67 -13.13
N ARG A 288 -17.95 -6.22 -11.94
CA ARG A 288 -17.95 -7.68 -11.72
C ARG A 288 -18.94 -8.43 -12.58
N LYS A 289 -20.15 -7.93 -12.74
CA LYS A 289 -21.18 -8.57 -13.57
C LYS A 289 -20.76 -8.64 -15.04
N GLU A 290 -20.12 -7.58 -15.53
CA GLU A 290 -19.63 -7.53 -16.92
C GLU A 290 -18.53 -8.58 -17.16
N LEU A 291 -17.75 -8.94 -16.13
CA LEU A 291 -16.69 -9.93 -16.22
C LEU A 291 -17.17 -11.39 -16.07
N TRP A 292 -18.43 -11.61 -15.70
CA TRP A 292 -18.96 -12.94 -15.43
C TRP A 292 -19.80 -13.53 -16.56
N THR A 293 -19.86 -12.86 -17.69
CA THR A 293 -20.53 -13.37 -18.89
C THR A 293 -19.52 -13.98 -19.85
N ASP A 294 -19.94 -15.04 -20.56
CA ASP A 294 -19.17 -15.68 -21.64
C ASP A 294 -19.63 -15.21 -23.02
N ASP A 295 -20.51 -14.17 -23.06
CA ASP A 295 -21.04 -13.61 -24.28
C ASP A 295 -19.94 -12.93 -25.12
N GLN A 296 -19.81 -13.38 -26.37
CA GLN A 296 -18.83 -12.85 -27.31
C GLN A 296 -19.14 -11.40 -27.73
N GLU A 297 -20.38 -10.98 -27.69
CA GLU A 297 -20.77 -9.60 -28.02
C GLU A 297 -20.21 -8.59 -27.00
N THR A 298 -20.04 -9.02 -25.76
CA THR A 298 -19.49 -8.20 -24.66
C THR A 298 -17.98 -8.35 -24.46
N LEU A 299 -17.29 -9.16 -25.27
CA LEU A 299 -15.86 -9.41 -25.11
C LEU A 299 -15.01 -8.14 -25.15
N ASN A 300 -15.28 -7.22 -26.09
CA ASN A 300 -14.53 -5.96 -26.18
C ASN A 300 -14.67 -5.11 -24.91
N ARG A 301 -15.86 -5.12 -24.30
CA ARG A 301 -16.07 -4.44 -23.02
C ARG A 301 -15.26 -5.08 -21.89
N ARG A 302 -15.23 -6.42 -21.80
CA ARG A 302 -14.39 -7.12 -20.80
C ARG A 302 -12.91 -6.82 -21.00
N LEU A 303 -12.44 -6.84 -22.24
CA LEU A 303 -11.05 -6.50 -22.59
C LEU A 303 -10.70 -5.06 -22.19
N ALA A 304 -11.64 -4.11 -22.30
CA ALA A 304 -11.44 -2.73 -21.84
C ALA A 304 -11.34 -2.62 -20.30
N VAL A 305 -12.14 -3.41 -19.57
CA VAL A 305 -12.00 -3.52 -18.11
C VAL A 305 -10.63 -4.10 -17.74
N TYR A 306 -10.15 -5.12 -18.46
CA TYR A 306 -8.81 -5.67 -18.22
C TYR A 306 -7.71 -4.68 -18.56
N ALA A 307 -7.86 -3.89 -19.62
CA ALA A 307 -6.92 -2.81 -19.95
C ALA A 307 -6.81 -1.79 -18.81
N THR A 308 -7.95 -1.38 -18.26
CA THR A 308 -8.02 -0.49 -17.10
C THR A 308 -7.35 -1.11 -15.87
N LEU A 309 -7.73 -2.34 -15.50
CA LEU A 309 -7.16 -3.04 -14.36
C LEU A 309 -5.65 -3.29 -14.52
N TRP A 310 -5.19 -3.71 -15.69
CA TRP A 310 -3.77 -3.93 -15.96
C TRP A 310 -2.96 -2.66 -15.77
N HIS A 311 -3.42 -1.55 -16.36
CA HIS A 311 -2.77 -0.25 -16.21
C HIS A 311 -2.72 0.20 -14.75
N VAL A 312 -3.85 0.14 -14.04
CA VAL A 312 -3.97 0.54 -12.64
C VAL A 312 -3.12 -0.33 -11.73
N LEU A 313 -3.21 -1.67 -11.84
CA LEU A 313 -2.47 -2.59 -10.98
C LEU A 313 -0.97 -2.55 -11.25
N LYS A 314 -0.54 -2.38 -12.51
CA LYS A 314 0.89 -2.16 -12.83
C LYS A 314 1.38 -0.88 -12.15
N THR A 315 0.67 0.23 -12.30
CA THR A 315 1.04 1.51 -11.70
C THR A 315 1.11 1.41 -10.17
N VAL A 316 0.10 0.83 -9.54
CA VAL A 316 0.08 0.60 -8.08
C VAL A 316 1.26 -0.27 -7.64
N THR A 317 1.60 -1.31 -8.40
CA THR A 317 2.78 -2.16 -8.12
C THR A 317 4.08 -1.34 -8.12
N LEU A 318 4.22 -0.39 -9.06
CA LEU A 318 5.37 0.53 -9.10
C LEU A 318 5.39 1.47 -7.89
N LEU A 319 4.24 2.05 -7.52
CA LEU A 319 4.12 2.95 -6.37
C LEU A 319 4.44 2.25 -5.03
N PHE A 320 4.07 0.97 -4.89
CA PHE A 320 4.41 0.17 -3.71
C PHE A 320 5.87 -0.26 -3.64
N ASN A 321 6.57 -0.32 -4.77
CA ASN A 321 7.91 -0.92 -4.85
C ASN A 321 8.93 -0.37 -3.85
N PRO A 322 9.06 0.94 -3.60
CA PRO A 322 10.01 1.45 -2.61
C PRO A 322 9.76 0.93 -1.19
N VAL A 323 8.52 0.58 -0.87
CA VAL A 323 8.10 0.13 0.47
C VAL A 323 8.02 -1.39 0.56
N THR A 324 7.44 -2.04 -0.43
CA THR A 324 7.20 -3.50 -0.45
C THR A 324 7.85 -4.17 -1.66
N PRO A 325 9.20 -4.14 -1.76
CA PRO A 325 9.93 -4.56 -2.96
C PRO A 325 9.73 -6.04 -3.32
N CYS A 326 9.58 -6.92 -2.31
CA CYS A 326 9.44 -8.36 -2.58
C CYS A 326 8.09 -8.68 -3.22
N LEU A 327 7.00 -8.12 -2.69
CA LEU A 327 5.66 -8.29 -3.24
C LEU A 327 5.57 -7.63 -4.63
N SER A 328 6.07 -6.41 -4.76
CA SER A 328 6.03 -5.65 -6.01
C SER A 328 6.77 -6.38 -7.13
N GLU A 329 7.98 -6.88 -6.87
CA GLU A 329 8.73 -7.67 -7.85
C GLU A 329 8.02 -8.98 -8.19
N ALA A 330 7.45 -9.67 -7.20
CA ALA A 330 6.72 -10.91 -7.43
C ALA A 330 5.47 -10.69 -8.31
N LEU A 331 4.68 -9.63 -8.07
CA LEU A 331 3.52 -9.27 -8.88
C LEU A 331 3.95 -8.84 -10.29
N TYR A 332 5.01 -8.05 -10.38
CA TYR A 332 5.56 -7.60 -11.65
C TYR A 332 5.96 -8.78 -12.53
N GLN A 333 6.76 -9.71 -12.02
CA GLN A 333 7.24 -10.86 -12.79
C GLN A 333 6.11 -11.84 -13.14
N LYS A 334 5.28 -12.21 -12.15
CA LYS A 334 4.28 -13.26 -12.32
C LYS A 334 3.04 -12.83 -13.11
N VAL A 335 2.79 -11.53 -13.21
CA VAL A 335 1.59 -11.00 -13.87
C VAL A 335 1.97 -10.04 -15.00
N HIS A 336 2.55 -8.90 -14.68
CA HIS A 336 2.76 -7.84 -15.67
C HIS A 336 3.73 -8.25 -16.77
N LYS A 337 4.89 -8.77 -16.40
CA LYS A 337 5.90 -9.24 -17.35
C LYS A 337 5.49 -10.54 -18.05
N LYS A 338 4.74 -11.42 -17.39
CA LYS A 338 4.18 -12.62 -18.01
C LYS A 338 3.24 -12.28 -19.16
N LEU A 339 2.37 -11.27 -18.98
CA LEU A 339 1.45 -10.80 -20.03
C LEU A 339 2.13 -9.92 -21.08
N ASN A 340 3.16 -9.18 -20.69
CA ASN A 340 3.93 -8.34 -21.60
C ASN A 340 5.45 -8.56 -21.40
N PRO A 341 6.06 -9.52 -22.12
CA PRO A 341 7.49 -9.83 -22.00
C PRO A 341 8.44 -8.69 -22.38
N THR A 342 7.96 -7.65 -23.10
CA THR A 342 8.76 -6.49 -23.50
C THR A 342 9.05 -5.51 -22.37
N LEU A 343 8.35 -5.61 -21.25
CA LEU A 343 8.61 -4.80 -20.05
C LEU A 343 10.03 -5.01 -19.54
N GLN A 344 10.51 -4.06 -18.73
CA GLN A 344 11.83 -4.11 -18.10
C GLN A 344 12.05 -5.45 -17.35
N LYS A 345 13.31 -5.86 -17.16
CA LYS A 345 13.62 -7.15 -16.52
C LYS A 345 13.22 -7.22 -15.03
N SER A 346 13.03 -6.09 -14.38
CA SER A 346 12.60 -5.96 -12.99
C SER A 346 11.79 -4.68 -12.81
N VAL A 347 10.89 -4.66 -11.85
CA VAL A 347 10.13 -3.47 -11.44
C VAL A 347 11.05 -2.29 -11.09
N ASN A 348 12.25 -2.57 -10.60
CA ASN A 348 13.24 -1.54 -10.22
C ASN A 348 13.85 -0.79 -11.42
N PHE A 349 13.67 -1.26 -12.65
CA PHE A 349 14.14 -0.57 -13.85
C PHE A 349 13.04 0.17 -14.59
N GLU A 350 11.80 0.07 -14.11
CA GLU A 350 10.70 0.87 -14.63
C GLU A 350 10.84 2.33 -14.17
N SER A 351 10.35 3.25 -14.99
CA SER A 351 10.29 4.66 -14.61
C SER A 351 9.19 4.91 -13.57
N TRP A 352 9.45 5.85 -12.67
CA TRP A 352 8.44 6.27 -11.71
C TRP A 352 7.22 6.85 -12.42
N PRO A 353 5.99 6.44 -12.05
CA PRO A 353 4.77 6.92 -12.68
C PRO A 353 4.62 8.42 -12.53
N LYS A 354 4.24 9.08 -13.63
CA LYS A 354 3.90 10.51 -13.63
C LYS A 354 2.40 10.67 -13.80
N PRO A 355 1.76 11.63 -13.11
CA PRO A 355 0.34 11.90 -13.31
C PRO A 355 0.08 12.41 -14.74
N ASP A 356 -1.01 11.93 -15.34
CA ASP A 356 -1.53 12.44 -16.61
C ASP A 356 -2.71 13.38 -16.34
N GLU A 357 -2.50 14.68 -16.50
CA GLU A 357 -3.54 15.69 -16.27
C GLU A 357 -4.74 15.53 -17.22
N LYS A 358 -4.55 14.95 -18.40
CA LYS A 358 -5.65 14.72 -19.37
C LYS A 358 -6.59 13.59 -18.92
N ALA A 359 -6.05 12.62 -18.18
CA ALA A 359 -6.83 11.54 -17.59
C ALA A 359 -7.53 11.97 -16.28
N ARG A 360 -7.19 13.16 -15.74
CA ARG A 360 -7.79 13.69 -14.53
C ARG A 360 -9.14 14.35 -14.82
N ASN A 361 -10.19 13.88 -14.18
CA ASN A 361 -11.56 14.43 -14.29
C ASN A 361 -12.15 14.67 -12.89
N LYS A 362 -11.93 15.88 -12.36
CA LYS A 362 -12.38 16.26 -11.01
C LYS A 362 -13.91 16.23 -10.89
N THR A 363 -14.63 16.69 -11.89
CA THR A 363 -16.10 16.65 -11.90
C THR A 363 -16.63 15.23 -11.78
N LEU A 364 -16.06 14.28 -12.54
CA LEU A 364 -16.43 12.88 -12.46
C LEU A 364 -16.12 12.29 -11.07
N GLU A 365 -15.01 12.70 -10.43
CA GLU A 365 -14.69 12.28 -9.07
C GLU A 365 -15.73 12.79 -8.05
N GLU A 366 -16.19 14.03 -8.19
CA GLU A 366 -17.22 14.66 -7.35
C GLU A 366 -18.59 13.99 -7.56
N ASP A 367 -18.95 13.71 -8.81
CA ASP A 367 -20.17 12.99 -9.16
C ASP A 367 -20.20 11.60 -8.51
N PHE A 368 -19.10 10.86 -8.62
CA PHE A 368 -18.98 9.54 -7.98
C PHE A 368 -18.96 9.62 -6.46
N GLN A 369 -18.38 10.67 -5.88
CA GLN A 369 -18.45 10.88 -4.42
C GLN A 369 -19.90 11.06 -3.97
N THR A 370 -20.67 11.85 -4.69
CA THR A 370 -22.11 12.05 -4.46
C THR A 370 -22.88 10.73 -4.60
N LEU A 371 -22.62 9.99 -5.67
CA LEU A 371 -23.21 8.67 -5.90
C LEU A 371 -22.93 7.70 -4.73
N PHE A 372 -21.67 7.57 -4.32
CA PHE A 372 -21.32 6.65 -3.24
C PHE A 372 -21.86 7.08 -1.88
N LYS A 373 -21.97 8.38 -1.63
CA LYS A 373 -22.62 8.90 -0.43
C LYS A 373 -24.10 8.48 -0.40
N CYS A 374 -24.80 8.63 -1.52
CA CYS A 374 -26.20 8.22 -1.62
C CYS A 374 -26.36 6.68 -1.51
N VAL A 375 -25.48 5.90 -2.14
CA VAL A 375 -25.47 4.43 -2.01
C VAL A 375 -25.21 4.00 -0.55
N SER A 376 -24.31 4.69 0.18
CA SER A 376 -24.09 4.45 1.60
C SER A 376 -25.36 4.69 2.41
N LEU A 377 -26.09 5.75 2.07
CA LEU A 377 -27.36 6.09 2.73
C LEU A 377 -28.43 5.01 2.45
N VAL A 378 -28.51 4.50 1.21
CA VAL A 378 -29.34 3.34 0.87
C VAL A 378 -29.00 2.13 1.73
N TYR A 379 -27.72 1.86 1.96
CA TYR A 379 -27.31 0.74 2.83
C TYR A 379 -27.68 0.96 4.29
N SER A 380 -27.64 2.20 4.77
CA SER A 380 -28.09 2.57 6.11
C SER A 380 -29.61 2.37 6.26
N ALA A 381 -30.39 2.79 5.27
CA ALA A 381 -31.84 2.56 5.22
C ALA A 381 -32.20 1.06 5.18
N ARG A 382 -31.44 0.26 4.42
CA ARG A 382 -31.60 -1.22 4.42
C ARG A 382 -31.30 -1.82 5.79
N GLN A 383 -30.27 -1.33 6.48
CA GLN A 383 -29.89 -1.83 7.80
C GLN A 383 -30.95 -1.49 8.84
N SER A 384 -31.51 -0.27 8.83
CA SER A 384 -32.62 0.13 9.72
C SER A 384 -33.86 -0.74 9.51
N ALA A 385 -34.16 -1.08 8.27
CA ALA A 385 -35.27 -1.97 7.90
C ALA A 385 -34.93 -3.48 8.00
N LYS A 386 -33.73 -3.86 8.49
CA LYS A 386 -33.24 -5.25 8.61
C LYS A 386 -33.22 -6.02 7.27
N LEU A 387 -33.00 -5.33 6.16
CA LEU A 387 -32.99 -5.89 4.82
C LEU A 387 -31.57 -6.26 4.39
N LYS A 388 -31.41 -7.48 3.83
CA LYS A 388 -30.14 -7.92 3.28
C LYS A 388 -29.82 -7.15 1.99
N ARG A 389 -28.57 -6.68 1.81
CA ARG A 389 -28.14 -5.92 0.62
C ARG A 389 -28.38 -6.65 -0.70
N ARG A 390 -28.37 -7.99 -0.72
CA ARG A 390 -28.55 -8.82 -1.90
C ARG A 390 -29.99 -8.97 -2.36
N TRP A 391 -30.93 -8.67 -1.52
CA TRP A 391 -32.33 -8.78 -1.83
C TRP A 391 -32.76 -7.53 -2.58
N PRO A 392 -33.26 -7.66 -3.83
CA PRO A 392 -33.71 -6.53 -4.60
C PRO A 392 -34.95 -5.90 -3.97
N LEU A 393 -35.13 -4.62 -4.20
CA LEU A 393 -36.32 -3.87 -3.83
C LEU A 393 -36.97 -3.28 -5.08
N SER A 394 -38.27 -3.04 -5.02
CA SER A 394 -39.04 -2.50 -6.15
C SER A 394 -38.70 -1.05 -6.43
N ARG A 395 -38.67 -0.22 -5.39
CA ARG A 395 -38.67 1.23 -5.53
C ARG A 395 -37.92 1.91 -4.38
N MET A 396 -37.29 3.03 -4.69
CA MET A 396 -36.78 3.98 -3.69
C MET A 396 -37.17 5.42 -4.07
N VAL A 397 -37.22 6.29 -3.07
CA VAL A 397 -37.36 7.74 -3.25
C VAL A 397 -36.09 8.40 -2.66
N VAL A 398 -35.47 9.25 -3.47
CA VAL A 398 -34.32 10.07 -3.04
C VAL A 398 -34.79 11.52 -2.92
N VAL A 399 -34.67 12.07 -1.72
CA VAL A 399 -34.98 13.48 -1.45
C VAL A 399 -33.67 14.21 -1.24
N ALA A 400 -33.35 15.10 -2.16
CA ALA A 400 -32.07 15.80 -2.18
C ALA A 400 -32.18 17.12 -2.97
N PRO A 401 -31.20 18.04 -2.87
CA PRO A 401 -31.09 19.21 -3.73
C PRO A 401 -31.06 18.84 -5.21
N GLU A 402 -31.54 19.75 -6.06
CA GLU A 402 -31.65 19.54 -7.50
C GLU A 402 -30.34 19.11 -8.17
N GLU A 403 -29.22 19.71 -7.74
CA GLU A 403 -27.87 19.36 -8.25
C GLU A 403 -27.50 17.90 -7.96
N VAL A 404 -27.78 17.43 -6.75
CA VAL A 404 -27.54 16.03 -6.35
C VAL A 404 -28.45 15.09 -7.16
N CYS A 405 -29.72 15.43 -7.30
CA CYS A 405 -30.67 14.65 -8.12
C CYS A 405 -30.22 14.57 -9.59
N ALA A 406 -29.71 15.67 -10.16
CA ALA A 406 -29.19 15.69 -11.52
C ALA A 406 -27.97 14.79 -11.69
N THR A 407 -27.01 14.83 -10.76
CA THR A 407 -25.83 13.93 -10.73
C THR A 407 -26.26 12.46 -10.67
N LEU A 408 -27.21 12.10 -9.80
CA LEU A 408 -27.68 10.72 -9.67
C LEU A 408 -28.44 10.25 -10.91
N LYS A 409 -29.24 11.11 -11.56
CA LYS A 409 -29.94 10.82 -12.85
C LYS A 409 -28.94 10.53 -13.96
N ASN A 410 -27.81 11.26 -14.03
CA ASN A 410 -26.78 11.01 -15.04
C ASN A 410 -26.06 9.65 -14.85
N ALA A 411 -26.12 9.08 -13.66
CA ALA A 411 -25.55 7.77 -13.32
C ALA A 411 -26.61 6.77 -12.84
N GLU A 412 -27.88 6.94 -13.26
CA GLU A 412 -29.03 6.24 -12.68
C GLU A 412 -28.91 4.71 -12.79
N GLU A 413 -28.51 4.19 -13.96
CA GLU A 413 -28.31 2.75 -14.15
C GLU A 413 -27.33 2.16 -13.12
N LEU A 414 -26.19 2.81 -12.97
CA LEU A 414 -25.17 2.41 -11.98
C LEU A 414 -25.68 2.58 -10.55
N PHE A 415 -26.42 3.65 -10.28
CA PHE A 415 -26.99 3.90 -8.96
C PHE A 415 -28.00 2.81 -8.57
N LEU A 416 -28.93 2.47 -9.46
CA LEU A 416 -29.90 1.39 -9.26
C LEU A 416 -29.21 0.03 -9.05
N GLU A 417 -28.18 -0.25 -9.83
CA GLU A 417 -27.38 -1.48 -9.67
C GLU A 417 -26.70 -1.57 -8.31
N LEU A 418 -26.00 -0.51 -7.88
CA LEU A 418 -25.31 -0.47 -6.58
C LEU A 418 -26.30 -0.49 -5.41
N ALA A 419 -27.42 0.22 -5.53
CA ALA A 419 -28.49 0.25 -4.55
C ALA A 419 -29.25 -1.09 -4.48
N ASN A 420 -29.20 -1.88 -5.55
CA ASN A 420 -30.01 -3.08 -5.77
C ASN A 420 -31.51 -2.81 -5.64
N VAL A 421 -31.97 -1.78 -6.37
CA VAL A 421 -33.36 -1.32 -6.45
C VAL A 421 -33.76 -1.22 -7.93
N LYS A 422 -35.01 -1.50 -8.28
CA LYS A 422 -35.47 -1.53 -9.67
C LYS A 422 -35.77 -0.13 -10.24
N THR A 423 -36.32 0.77 -9.40
CA THR A 423 -36.67 2.13 -9.81
C THR A 423 -36.34 3.15 -8.73
N VAL A 424 -36.10 4.39 -9.15
CA VAL A 424 -35.85 5.51 -8.25
C VAL A 424 -36.72 6.70 -8.66
N GLU A 425 -37.29 7.35 -7.67
CA GLU A 425 -37.97 8.64 -7.79
C GLU A 425 -37.13 9.70 -7.09
N TYR A 426 -37.06 10.89 -7.68
CA TYR A 426 -36.30 12.01 -7.11
C TYR A 426 -37.26 13.13 -6.74
N ASP A 427 -37.18 13.62 -5.53
CA ASP A 427 -38.01 14.69 -5.01
C ASP A 427 -37.19 15.69 -4.19
N GLN A 428 -37.76 16.88 -3.96
CA GLN A 428 -37.21 17.90 -3.06
C GLN A 428 -37.84 17.84 -1.67
N LYS A 429 -38.96 17.12 -1.53
CA LYS A 429 -39.65 16.87 -0.26
C LYS A 429 -40.09 15.42 -0.19
N ALA A 430 -40.02 14.86 1.01
CA ALA A 430 -40.46 13.48 1.25
C ALA A 430 -41.97 13.37 0.98
N PRO A 431 -42.42 12.50 0.06
CA PRO A 431 -43.83 12.23 -0.15
C PRO A 431 -44.48 11.63 1.10
N GLU A 432 -45.73 12.00 1.38
CA GLU A 432 -46.45 11.56 2.60
C GLU A 432 -46.52 10.04 2.75
N TYR A 433 -46.63 9.29 1.64
CA TYR A 433 -46.68 7.82 1.67
C TYR A 433 -45.41 7.16 2.15
N THR A 434 -44.26 7.84 2.13
CA THR A 434 -42.98 7.30 2.60
C THR A 434 -42.86 7.27 4.14
N PHE A 435 -43.79 7.84 4.87
CA PHE A 435 -43.83 7.83 6.33
C PHE A 435 -44.59 6.64 6.94
N SER A 436 -45.02 5.68 6.12
CA SER A 436 -45.64 4.44 6.60
C SER A 436 -44.62 3.40 7.04
N GLU A 437 -45.07 2.38 7.79
CA GLU A 437 -44.21 1.26 8.23
C GLU A 437 -43.67 0.40 7.07
N GLU A 438 -44.21 0.57 5.87
CA GLU A 438 -43.79 -0.11 4.65
C GLU A 438 -42.51 0.51 4.02
N TRP A 439 -41.96 1.55 4.64
CA TRP A 439 -40.79 2.25 4.14
C TRP A 439 -39.65 2.26 5.16
N GLY A 440 -38.47 1.76 4.72
CA GLY A 440 -37.21 1.96 5.44
C GLY A 440 -36.57 3.28 5.03
N SER A 441 -35.99 4.02 5.97
CA SER A 441 -35.40 5.32 5.67
C SER A 441 -34.06 5.55 6.34
N ALA A 442 -33.26 6.44 5.74
CA ALA A 442 -32.05 7.03 6.35
C ALA A 442 -31.86 8.45 5.83
N SER A 443 -31.19 9.29 6.62
CA SER A 443 -30.89 10.67 6.26
C SER A 443 -29.50 11.06 6.70
N GLU A 444 -28.83 11.88 5.92
CA GLU A 444 -27.53 12.47 6.22
C GLU A 444 -27.41 13.81 5.50
N ASP A 445 -27.01 14.84 6.23
CA ASP A 445 -26.97 16.22 5.75
C ASP A 445 -28.31 16.65 5.13
N ASN A 446 -28.28 17.01 3.83
CA ASN A 446 -29.44 17.44 3.05
C ASN A 446 -30.01 16.33 2.13
N MET A 447 -29.66 15.07 2.37
CA MET A 447 -30.12 13.92 1.60
C MET A 447 -30.93 12.97 2.48
N GLN A 448 -32.02 12.45 1.94
CA GLN A 448 -32.85 11.41 2.54
C GLN A 448 -33.15 10.34 1.50
N VAL A 449 -33.17 9.09 1.95
CA VAL A 449 -33.52 7.94 1.11
C VAL A 449 -34.64 7.18 1.80
N PHE A 450 -35.66 6.83 1.03
CA PHE A 450 -36.76 5.98 1.45
C PHE A 450 -36.82 4.75 0.55
N LEU A 451 -36.94 3.56 1.14
CA LEU A 451 -36.94 2.27 0.47
C LEU A 451 -38.30 1.59 0.70
N ASP A 452 -38.98 1.25 -0.37
CA ASP A 452 -40.15 0.38 -0.31
C ASP A 452 -39.71 -1.03 0.14
N VAL A 453 -40.18 -1.48 1.30
CA VAL A 453 -39.79 -2.77 1.88
C VAL A 453 -40.69 -3.92 1.43
N HIS A 454 -41.77 -3.63 0.72
CA HIS A 454 -42.67 -4.63 0.17
C HIS A 454 -41.95 -5.46 -0.92
N ARG A 455 -42.17 -6.77 -0.90
CA ARG A 455 -41.55 -7.69 -1.86
C ARG A 455 -42.62 -8.62 -2.43
N ASP A 456 -42.79 -8.60 -3.71
CA ASP A 456 -43.60 -9.54 -4.46
C ASP A 456 -42.86 -10.86 -4.71
N ASP A 457 -43.55 -11.86 -5.27
CA ASP A 457 -42.98 -13.17 -5.60
C ASP A 457 -41.73 -13.07 -6.49
N LYS A 458 -41.69 -12.08 -7.40
CA LYS A 458 -40.55 -11.86 -8.30
C LYS A 458 -39.31 -11.43 -7.51
N LEU A 459 -39.45 -10.42 -6.65
CA LEU A 459 -38.35 -9.93 -5.82
C LEU A 459 -37.89 -10.99 -4.80
N LEU A 460 -38.81 -11.76 -4.26
CA LEU A 460 -38.50 -12.88 -3.37
C LEU A 460 -37.71 -13.98 -4.10
N GLY A 461 -38.15 -14.39 -5.29
CA GLY A 461 -37.45 -15.38 -6.11
C GLY A 461 -36.06 -14.94 -6.53
N GLU A 462 -35.90 -13.68 -6.98
CA GLU A 462 -34.59 -13.11 -7.33
C GLU A 462 -33.65 -13.03 -6.10
N GLY A 463 -34.17 -12.63 -4.95
CA GLY A 463 -33.41 -12.57 -3.70
C GLY A 463 -32.93 -13.94 -3.24
N LEU A 464 -33.83 -14.92 -3.29
CA LEU A 464 -33.53 -16.31 -2.94
C LEU A 464 -32.48 -16.91 -3.89
N MET A 465 -32.65 -16.71 -5.20
CA MET A 465 -31.69 -17.14 -6.22
C MET A 465 -30.27 -16.61 -5.92
N ARG A 466 -30.14 -15.32 -5.63
CA ARG A 466 -28.84 -14.71 -5.30
C ARG A 466 -28.24 -15.24 -4.00
N ASP A 467 -29.06 -15.51 -2.99
CA ASP A 467 -28.63 -16.11 -1.74
C ASP A 467 -28.12 -17.56 -1.94
N LEU A 468 -28.79 -18.35 -2.76
CA LEU A 468 -28.38 -19.71 -3.12
C LEU A 468 -27.11 -19.70 -3.99
N ALA A 469 -27.06 -18.86 -5.03
CA ALA A 469 -25.88 -18.72 -5.88
C ALA A 469 -24.61 -18.39 -5.07
N ARG A 470 -24.72 -17.53 -4.06
CA ARG A 470 -23.60 -17.23 -3.17
C ARG A 470 -23.11 -18.47 -2.41
N ARG A 471 -24.02 -19.31 -1.91
CA ARG A 471 -23.64 -20.53 -1.17
C ARG A 471 -22.95 -21.51 -2.07
N VAL A 472 -23.45 -21.67 -3.30
CA VAL A 472 -22.77 -22.45 -4.34
C VAL A 472 -21.37 -21.92 -4.60
N GLN A 473 -21.19 -20.60 -4.72
CA GLN A 473 -19.87 -20.00 -4.91
C GLN A 473 -18.94 -20.21 -3.70
N SER A 474 -19.48 -20.21 -2.47
CA SER A 474 -18.68 -20.58 -1.29
C SER A 474 -18.21 -22.02 -1.36
N LEU A 475 -19.10 -22.94 -1.70
CA LEU A 475 -18.77 -24.37 -1.83
C LEU A 475 -17.74 -24.60 -2.95
N ARG A 476 -17.89 -23.94 -4.10
CA ARG A 476 -16.87 -23.99 -5.18
C ARG A 476 -15.49 -23.64 -4.66
N LYS A 477 -15.39 -22.53 -3.90
CA LYS A 477 -14.11 -22.10 -3.32
C LYS A 477 -13.56 -23.11 -2.31
N GLU A 478 -14.41 -23.69 -1.46
CA GLU A 478 -14.03 -24.72 -0.48
C GLU A 478 -13.51 -25.99 -1.15
N LEU A 479 -14.09 -26.35 -2.30
CA LEU A 479 -13.69 -27.49 -3.11
C LEU A 479 -12.50 -27.20 -4.04
N GLY A 480 -11.98 -25.97 -4.05
CA GLY A 480 -10.79 -25.59 -4.81
C GLY A 480 -11.05 -25.17 -6.27
N TYR A 481 -12.31 -25.03 -6.69
CA TYR A 481 -12.63 -24.54 -8.03
C TYR A 481 -12.19 -23.06 -8.19
N VAL A 482 -11.66 -22.76 -9.36
CA VAL A 482 -11.38 -21.37 -9.75
C VAL A 482 -12.64 -20.71 -10.33
N PRO A 483 -12.73 -19.36 -10.33
CA PRO A 483 -13.92 -18.66 -10.83
C PRO A 483 -14.31 -18.99 -12.26
N THR A 484 -13.36 -19.38 -13.10
CA THR A 484 -13.53 -19.70 -14.53
C THR A 484 -13.99 -21.12 -14.80
N ASP A 485 -13.94 -22.04 -13.81
CA ASP A 485 -14.38 -23.42 -14.00
C ASP A 485 -15.88 -23.48 -14.27
N VAL A 486 -16.30 -24.32 -15.20
CA VAL A 486 -17.71 -24.59 -15.51
C VAL A 486 -18.10 -25.94 -14.90
N LEU A 487 -19.07 -25.94 -14.00
CA LEU A 487 -19.59 -27.16 -13.37
C LEU A 487 -20.55 -27.88 -14.32
N ASP A 488 -20.56 -29.21 -14.30
CA ASP A 488 -21.54 -29.99 -15.06
C ASP A 488 -22.95 -29.88 -14.47
N ALA A 489 -23.05 -29.97 -13.13
CA ALA A 489 -24.31 -29.80 -12.43
C ALA A 489 -24.12 -29.22 -11.03
N VAL A 490 -25.15 -28.55 -10.53
CA VAL A 490 -25.32 -28.17 -9.12
C VAL A 490 -26.67 -28.71 -8.65
N HIS A 491 -26.69 -29.38 -7.51
CA HIS A 491 -27.89 -29.86 -6.86
C HIS A 491 -28.13 -29.10 -5.57
N ILE A 492 -29.35 -28.61 -5.36
CA ILE A 492 -29.81 -27.93 -4.14
C ILE A 492 -31.05 -28.65 -3.63
N ALA A 493 -31.00 -29.13 -2.39
CA ALA A 493 -32.05 -29.94 -1.81
C ALA A 493 -32.54 -29.38 -0.46
N GLU A 494 -33.66 -29.95 0.02
CA GLU A 494 -34.44 -29.53 1.20
C GLU A 494 -35.03 -28.12 0.99
N LEU A 495 -35.49 -27.87 -0.25
CA LEU A 495 -36.22 -26.65 -0.58
C LEU A 495 -37.73 -26.89 -0.47
N GLU A 496 -38.44 -25.92 0.10
CA GLU A 496 -39.92 -25.96 0.09
C GLU A 496 -40.46 -25.77 -1.32
N ASP A 497 -41.62 -26.37 -1.62
CA ASP A 497 -42.27 -26.27 -2.93
C ASP A 497 -42.51 -24.81 -3.37
N GLU A 498 -42.83 -23.93 -2.42
CA GLU A 498 -42.96 -22.50 -2.67
C GLU A 498 -41.62 -21.89 -3.12
N SER A 499 -40.51 -22.22 -2.47
CA SER A 499 -39.17 -21.77 -2.84
C SER A 499 -38.76 -22.26 -4.23
N ILE A 500 -39.08 -23.50 -4.57
CA ILE A 500 -38.83 -24.07 -5.90
C ILE A 500 -39.64 -23.30 -6.95
N ARG A 501 -40.93 -23.05 -6.72
CA ARG A 501 -41.79 -22.26 -7.61
C ARG A 501 -41.24 -20.84 -7.85
N LEU A 502 -40.79 -20.18 -6.78
CA LEU A 502 -40.20 -18.84 -6.87
C LEU A 502 -38.88 -18.82 -7.65
N LEU A 503 -38.12 -19.91 -7.64
CA LEU A 503 -36.80 -20.01 -8.28
C LEU A 503 -36.88 -20.42 -9.76
N GLU A 504 -37.94 -21.12 -10.19
CA GLU A 504 -38.08 -21.60 -11.58
C GLU A 504 -37.82 -20.54 -12.65
N PRO A 505 -38.36 -19.30 -12.55
CA PRO A 505 -38.11 -18.24 -13.54
C PRO A 505 -36.64 -17.82 -13.61
N TYR A 506 -35.87 -18.02 -12.56
CA TYR A 506 -34.49 -17.57 -12.40
C TYR A 506 -33.43 -18.66 -12.65
N LEU A 507 -33.81 -19.87 -13.03
CA LEU A 507 -32.88 -20.97 -13.27
C LEU A 507 -31.81 -20.66 -14.33
N LYS A 508 -32.17 -19.89 -15.36
CA LYS A 508 -31.21 -19.48 -16.40
C LYS A 508 -30.13 -18.56 -15.80
N GLU A 509 -30.56 -17.50 -15.12
CA GLU A 509 -29.65 -16.55 -14.46
C GLU A 509 -28.81 -17.24 -13.39
N MET A 510 -29.41 -18.16 -12.63
CA MET A 510 -28.70 -18.93 -11.61
C MET A 510 -27.57 -19.79 -12.20
N LYS A 511 -27.81 -20.46 -13.34
CA LYS A 511 -26.76 -21.23 -14.06
C LYS A 511 -25.57 -20.33 -14.43
N GLU A 512 -25.83 -19.14 -14.93
CA GLU A 512 -24.81 -18.17 -15.28
C GLU A 512 -24.03 -17.73 -14.03
N LEU A 513 -24.73 -17.34 -12.96
CA LEU A 513 -24.12 -16.89 -11.70
C LEU A 513 -23.27 -17.95 -11.01
N VAL A 514 -23.62 -19.22 -11.12
CA VAL A 514 -22.85 -20.32 -10.52
C VAL A 514 -21.89 -21.00 -11.50
N ARG A 515 -21.87 -20.54 -12.76
CA ARG A 515 -21.13 -21.16 -13.88
C ARG A 515 -21.33 -22.67 -13.93
N SER A 516 -22.58 -23.09 -14.11
CA SER A 516 -22.96 -24.50 -14.22
C SER A 516 -23.83 -24.75 -15.44
N ARG A 517 -23.59 -25.89 -16.10
CA ARG A 517 -24.44 -26.30 -17.24
C ARG A 517 -25.87 -26.61 -16.81
N LYS A 518 -26.02 -27.15 -15.59
CA LYS A 518 -27.33 -27.54 -15.04
C LYS A 518 -27.43 -27.15 -13.58
N VAL A 519 -28.62 -26.72 -13.16
CA VAL A 519 -28.98 -26.51 -11.76
C VAL A 519 -30.27 -27.29 -11.51
N TYR A 520 -30.25 -28.14 -10.48
CA TYR A 520 -31.37 -28.97 -10.06
C TYR A 520 -31.83 -28.55 -8.66
N LEU A 521 -33.12 -28.34 -8.52
CA LEU A 521 -33.80 -28.02 -7.26
C LEU A 521 -34.59 -29.24 -6.79
N HIS A 522 -34.47 -29.61 -5.53
CA HIS A 522 -35.11 -30.78 -4.96
C HIS A 522 -35.79 -30.42 -3.64
N SER A 523 -36.99 -30.97 -3.42
CA SER A 523 -37.67 -30.88 -2.12
C SER A 523 -37.04 -31.84 -1.09
N GLU A 524 -36.45 -32.95 -1.54
CA GLU A 524 -35.84 -33.99 -0.70
C GLU A 524 -34.49 -34.43 -1.28
N ARG A 525 -33.63 -35.02 -0.45
CA ARG A 525 -32.30 -35.56 -0.86
C ARG A 525 -32.36 -37.04 -1.29
N GLU A 526 -33.48 -37.69 -1.12
CA GLU A 526 -33.60 -39.12 -1.38
C GLU A 526 -33.35 -39.47 -2.87
N GLY A 527 -32.59 -40.56 -3.08
CA GLY A 527 -32.28 -41.08 -4.42
C GLY A 527 -31.07 -40.46 -5.15
N LEU A 528 -30.35 -39.56 -4.53
CA LEU A 528 -29.16 -38.97 -5.13
C LEU A 528 -27.87 -39.35 -4.40
N GLU A 529 -27.02 -40.14 -5.05
CA GLU A 529 -25.65 -40.41 -4.58
C GLU A 529 -24.75 -39.18 -4.82
N ALA A 530 -24.76 -38.23 -3.87
CA ALA A 530 -23.94 -37.03 -3.95
C ALA A 530 -23.36 -36.67 -2.57
N LYS A 531 -22.18 -36.04 -2.57
CA LYS A 531 -21.60 -35.48 -1.35
C LYS A 531 -22.29 -34.17 -1.01
N TRP A 532 -23.21 -34.22 -0.07
CA TRP A 532 -23.97 -33.04 0.35
C TRP A 532 -23.26 -32.22 1.38
N HIS A 533 -23.29 -30.87 1.21
CA HIS A 533 -22.78 -29.87 2.13
C HIS A 533 -23.94 -29.06 2.70
N GLU A 534 -23.99 -28.99 4.05
CA GLU A 534 -25.06 -28.29 4.78
C GLU A 534 -24.80 -26.78 4.80
N TYR A 535 -25.84 -25.98 4.50
CA TYR A 535 -25.86 -24.54 4.60
C TYR A 535 -27.13 -24.07 5.29
N GLN A 536 -27.06 -22.89 5.92
CA GLN A 536 -28.24 -22.26 6.51
C GLN A 536 -28.79 -21.18 5.58
N LEU A 537 -30.07 -21.26 5.28
CA LEU A 537 -30.84 -20.29 4.51
C LEU A 537 -31.92 -19.73 5.44
N ASP A 538 -31.70 -18.53 5.97
CA ASP A 538 -32.45 -17.96 7.08
C ASP A 538 -32.55 -18.95 8.27
N ASP A 539 -33.72 -19.38 8.69
CA ASP A 539 -33.93 -20.32 9.78
C ASP A 539 -33.97 -21.80 9.34
N LYS A 540 -33.73 -22.06 8.03
CA LYS A 540 -33.86 -23.41 7.43
C LYS A 540 -32.50 -23.93 6.98
N LYS A 541 -32.36 -25.28 7.07
CA LYS A 541 -31.20 -25.97 6.54
C LYS A 541 -31.47 -26.36 5.09
N ILE A 542 -30.50 -26.13 4.24
CA ILE A 542 -30.48 -26.59 2.85
C ILE A 542 -29.19 -27.34 2.59
N TYR A 543 -29.17 -28.13 1.55
CA TYR A 543 -28.02 -28.95 1.19
C TYR A 543 -27.63 -28.68 -0.27
N ILE A 544 -26.34 -28.53 -0.51
CA ILE A 544 -25.80 -28.27 -1.83
C ILE A 544 -24.78 -29.33 -2.16
N ALA A 545 -24.86 -29.90 -3.37
CA ALA A 545 -23.87 -30.83 -3.89
C ALA A 545 -23.35 -30.33 -5.25
N ILE A 546 -22.05 -30.45 -5.43
CA ILE A 546 -21.34 -30.28 -6.70
C ILE A 546 -20.64 -31.62 -6.95
N PRO A 547 -21.04 -32.37 -7.99
CA PRO A 547 -20.47 -33.66 -8.31
C PRO A 547 -19.02 -33.62 -8.74
#